data_5d091b4ee4f7991cd41349cc35a67c1d
#
_entry.id   5d091b4ee4f7991cd41349cc35a67c1d
#
_cell.length_a   1.000
_cell.length_b   1.000
_cell.length_c   1.000
_cell.angle_alpha   90.00
_cell.angle_beta   90.00
_cell.angle_gamma   90.00
#
_symmetry.space_group_name_H-M   'P 1'
#
loop_
_entity.id
_entity.type
_entity.pdbx_description
1 polymer ?
#
loop_
_entity_poly.entity_id
_entity_poly.type
_entity_poly.pdbx_seq_one_letter_code
_entity_poly.pdbx_strand_id
1 'polypeptide(L)'
;PSFLGAAIPYLEKDSFFEDVCANADEDVFLKYLEADRDITAQDVAKIFLKLVPMSHLKLQKMIYLAYKDYLVKYGKKMFSEEIVAFKYGPVVSEVYQMYKKSGASEIELTDDDETPFKIKDTAIPAIFIKLTRADDGFSKFDSIARVLKKYGNRTAGELVDYTHSQDAPWDKVFVEGQNHVLTDEV
;
A
#
# COMPACT_ATOMS: atom_id res chain seq x y z
N PRO A 1 -21.49 -31.41 -0.46
CA PRO A 1 -20.10 -31.21 -0.86
C PRO A 1 -19.95 -29.76 -1.31
N SER A 2 -19.04 -29.02 -0.67
CA SER A 2 -18.72 -27.65 -1.05
C SER A 2 -18.14 -27.66 -2.47
N PHE A 3 -18.32 -26.57 -3.22
CA PHE A 3 -17.74 -26.39 -4.57
C PHE A 3 -16.22 -26.63 -4.57
N LEU A 4 -15.51 -26.20 -3.52
CA LEU A 4 -14.09 -26.45 -3.30
C LEU A 4 -13.76 -27.95 -3.19
N GLY A 5 -14.52 -28.71 -2.40
CA GLY A 5 -14.29 -30.16 -2.25
C GLY A 5 -14.44 -30.95 -3.56
N ALA A 6 -15.25 -30.45 -4.50
CA ALA A 6 -15.39 -31.04 -5.83
C ALA A 6 -14.26 -30.64 -6.79
N ALA A 7 -13.62 -29.48 -6.60
CA ALA A 7 -12.57 -28.96 -7.48
C ALA A 7 -11.17 -29.49 -7.14
N ILE A 8 -10.88 -29.79 -5.87
CA ILE A 8 -9.56 -30.25 -5.39
C ILE A 8 -8.99 -31.43 -6.21
N PRO A 9 -9.74 -32.52 -6.51
CA PRO A 9 -9.20 -33.64 -7.27
C PRO A 9 -8.79 -33.31 -8.70
N TYR A 10 -9.29 -32.20 -9.26
CA TYR A 10 -8.92 -31.73 -10.60
C TYR A 10 -7.68 -30.83 -10.55
N LEU A 11 -7.52 -30.02 -9.49
CA LEU A 11 -6.35 -29.16 -9.28
C LEU A 11 -5.09 -29.97 -9.02
N GLU A 12 -5.19 -31.09 -8.29
CA GLU A 12 -4.06 -31.99 -7.99
C GLU A 12 -3.55 -32.78 -9.20
N LYS A 13 -4.31 -32.85 -10.28
CA LYS A 13 -3.97 -33.64 -11.50
C LYS A 13 -3.37 -32.82 -12.62
N ASP A 14 -3.43 -31.51 -12.55
CA ASP A 14 -2.94 -30.62 -13.60
C ASP A 14 -1.67 -29.93 -13.12
N SER A 15 -0.55 -30.19 -13.82
CA SER A 15 0.76 -29.58 -13.52
C SER A 15 0.75 -28.04 -13.56
N PHE A 16 -0.23 -27.44 -14.21
CA PHE A 16 -0.46 -25.99 -14.21
C PHE A 16 -0.80 -25.44 -12.81
N PHE A 17 -1.32 -26.30 -11.93
CA PHE A 17 -1.73 -25.95 -10.58
C PHE A 17 -0.80 -26.50 -9.49
N GLU A 18 0.42 -26.96 -9.84
CA GLU A 18 1.39 -27.52 -8.87
C GLU A 18 1.70 -26.58 -7.71
N ASP A 19 1.68 -25.26 -7.96
CA ASP A 19 1.93 -24.23 -6.95
C ASP A 19 0.65 -23.68 -6.30
N VAL A 20 -0.53 -24.22 -6.66
CA VAL A 20 -1.81 -23.77 -6.09
C VAL A 20 -2.07 -24.50 -4.78
N CYS A 21 -2.02 -23.78 -3.66
CA CYS A 21 -2.40 -24.32 -2.35
C CYS A 21 -3.92 -24.57 -2.31
N ALA A 22 -4.34 -25.82 -2.50
CA ALA A 22 -5.74 -26.22 -2.35
C ALA A 22 -6.04 -26.43 -0.86
N ASN A 23 -6.71 -25.47 -0.20
CA ASN A 23 -7.16 -25.59 1.18
C ASN A 23 -8.61 -26.08 1.20
N ALA A 24 -8.83 -27.24 1.86
CA ALA A 24 -10.16 -27.81 2.04
C ALA A 24 -10.92 -27.21 3.25
N ASP A 25 -10.27 -26.38 4.05
CA ASP A 25 -10.87 -25.71 5.21
C ASP A 25 -11.53 -24.40 4.75
N GLU A 26 -12.87 -24.39 4.77
CA GLU A 26 -13.68 -23.26 4.32
C GLU A 26 -13.43 -21.99 5.19
N ASP A 27 -13.24 -22.16 6.49
CA ASP A 27 -12.99 -21.05 7.43
C ASP A 27 -11.62 -20.41 7.17
N VAL A 28 -10.61 -21.22 6.85
CA VAL A 28 -9.28 -20.73 6.48
C VAL A 28 -9.32 -20.03 5.13
N PHE A 29 -10.04 -20.58 4.15
CA PHE A 29 -10.22 -19.96 2.83
C PHE A 29 -10.95 -18.60 2.94
N LEU A 30 -12.00 -18.52 3.75
CA LEU A 30 -12.73 -17.27 3.98
C LEU A 30 -11.83 -16.20 4.61
N LYS A 31 -10.99 -16.58 5.60
CA LYS A 31 -10.00 -15.66 6.19
C LYS A 31 -9.00 -15.13 5.17
N TYR A 32 -8.52 -15.96 4.25
CA TYR A 32 -7.67 -15.49 3.16
C TYR A 32 -8.39 -14.54 2.20
N LEU A 33 -9.66 -14.81 1.88
CA LEU A 33 -10.48 -13.93 1.05
C LEU A 33 -10.77 -12.59 1.75
N GLU A 34 -10.98 -12.59 3.05
CA GLU A 34 -11.17 -11.37 3.85
C GLU A 34 -9.87 -10.56 3.92
N ALA A 35 -8.74 -11.20 4.21
CA ALA A 35 -7.43 -10.56 4.24
C ALA A 35 -7.04 -9.93 2.88
N ASP A 36 -7.47 -10.53 1.76
CA ASP A 36 -7.24 -9.97 0.41
C ASP A 36 -8.10 -8.72 0.11
N ARG A 37 -9.09 -8.41 0.94
CA ARG A 37 -9.88 -7.18 0.82
C ARG A 37 -9.23 -5.96 1.47
N ASP A 38 -8.26 -6.17 2.36
CA ASP A 38 -7.57 -5.07 3.00
C ASP A 38 -6.47 -4.50 2.09
N ILE A 39 -6.48 -3.19 1.97
CA ILE A 39 -5.38 -2.45 1.32
C ILE A 39 -4.33 -2.13 2.37
N THR A 40 -3.14 -2.65 2.15
CA THR A 40 -1.96 -2.42 2.99
C THR A 40 -1.20 -1.14 2.59
N ALA A 41 -0.30 -0.67 3.44
CA ALA A 41 0.59 0.44 3.08
C ALA A 41 1.51 0.10 1.89
N GLN A 42 1.89 -1.18 1.73
CA GLN A 42 2.65 -1.65 0.57
C GLN A 42 1.82 -1.57 -0.72
N ASP A 43 0.52 -1.89 -0.65
CA ASP A 43 -0.40 -1.74 -1.78
C ASP A 43 -0.52 -0.26 -2.20
N VAL A 44 -0.66 0.65 -1.22
CA VAL A 44 -0.67 2.10 -1.48
C VAL A 44 0.65 2.55 -2.13
N ALA A 45 1.79 2.04 -1.65
CA ALA A 45 3.09 2.29 -2.27
C ALA A 45 3.14 1.86 -3.73
N LYS A 46 2.70 0.64 -4.03
CA LYS A 46 2.65 0.10 -5.40
C LYS A 46 1.75 0.93 -6.30
N ILE A 47 0.58 1.36 -5.80
CA ILE A 47 -0.33 2.24 -6.57
C ILE A 47 0.37 3.55 -6.94
N PHE A 48 1.03 4.21 -5.99
CA PHE A 48 1.78 5.45 -6.28
C PHE A 48 2.88 5.21 -7.33
N LEU A 49 3.66 4.15 -7.19
CA LEU A 49 4.77 3.83 -8.10
C LEU A 49 4.31 3.43 -9.51
N LYS A 50 3.12 2.82 -9.64
CA LYS A 50 2.51 2.56 -10.96
C LYS A 50 1.99 3.83 -11.62
N LEU A 51 1.62 4.84 -10.84
CA LEU A 51 1.11 6.11 -11.37
C LEU A 51 2.24 7.09 -11.71
N VAL A 52 3.28 7.19 -10.87
CA VAL A 52 4.39 8.14 -11.06
C VAL A 52 5.68 7.58 -10.43
N PRO A 53 6.80 7.52 -11.17
CA PRO A 53 8.09 7.19 -10.60
C PRO A 53 8.50 8.18 -9.52
N MET A 54 9.07 7.69 -8.41
CA MET A 54 9.55 8.55 -7.34
C MET A 54 10.59 7.86 -6.44
N SER A 55 11.39 8.65 -5.74
CA SER A 55 12.34 8.13 -4.75
C SER A 55 11.61 7.59 -3.52
N HIS A 56 12.28 6.69 -2.77
CA HIS A 56 11.68 6.11 -1.57
C HIS A 56 11.34 7.17 -0.50
N LEU A 57 12.11 8.25 -0.39
CA LEU A 57 11.82 9.34 0.53
C LEU A 57 10.51 10.05 0.16
N LYS A 58 10.34 10.39 -1.13
CA LYS A 58 9.10 10.98 -1.64
C LYS A 58 7.92 10.05 -1.44
N LEU A 59 8.08 8.77 -1.76
CA LEU A 59 7.05 7.74 -1.59
C LEU A 59 6.51 7.69 -0.16
N GLN A 60 7.39 7.70 0.85
CA GLN A 60 6.98 7.70 2.25
C GLN A 60 6.09 8.91 2.61
N LYS A 61 6.43 10.09 2.10
CA LYS A 61 5.62 11.30 2.33
C LYS A 61 4.28 11.24 1.63
N MET A 62 4.25 10.71 0.41
CA MET A 62 3.00 10.55 -0.36
C MET A 62 2.06 9.55 0.32
N ILE A 63 2.57 8.42 0.83
CA ILE A 63 1.80 7.44 1.60
C ILE A 63 1.20 8.07 2.86
N TYR A 64 2.02 8.77 3.65
CA TYR A 64 1.55 9.46 4.85
C TYR A 64 0.46 10.49 4.54
N LEU A 65 0.65 11.30 3.50
CA LEU A 65 -0.33 12.30 3.10
C LEU A 65 -1.63 11.68 2.60
N ALA A 66 -1.58 10.55 1.91
CA ALA A 66 -2.77 9.80 1.49
C ALA A 66 -3.51 9.23 2.70
N TYR A 67 -2.79 8.63 3.65
CA TYR A 67 -3.35 8.15 4.91
C TYR A 67 -4.06 9.28 5.66
N LYS A 68 -3.38 10.43 5.84
CA LYS A 68 -3.94 11.60 6.51
C LYS A 68 -5.19 12.14 5.80
N ASP A 69 -5.15 12.28 4.48
CA ASP A 69 -6.29 12.76 3.68
C ASP A 69 -7.50 11.82 3.82
N TYR A 70 -7.26 10.52 3.80
CA TYR A 70 -8.31 9.52 3.98
C TYR A 70 -8.89 9.55 5.40
N LEU A 71 -8.02 9.59 6.43
CA LEU A 71 -8.44 9.64 7.83
C LEU A 71 -9.28 10.89 8.12
N VAL A 72 -8.84 12.07 7.67
CA VAL A 72 -9.58 13.34 7.84
C VAL A 72 -10.93 13.29 7.14
N LYS A 73 -11.00 12.73 5.94
CA LYS A 73 -12.22 12.77 5.12
C LYS A 73 -13.25 11.70 5.53
N TYR A 74 -12.77 10.52 5.91
CA TYR A 74 -13.65 9.36 6.14
C TYR A 74 -13.69 8.89 7.60
N GLY A 75 -12.85 9.42 8.48
CA GLY A 75 -12.78 9.02 9.89
C GLY A 75 -12.28 7.59 10.12
N LYS A 76 -11.60 7.02 9.11
CA LYS A 76 -11.11 5.63 9.12
C LYS A 76 -9.64 5.57 8.76
N LYS A 77 -8.93 4.55 9.25
CA LYS A 77 -7.57 4.24 8.80
C LYS A 77 -7.58 3.76 7.34
N MET A 78 -6.63 4.22 6.53
CA MET A 78 -6.47 3.76 5.16
C MET A 78 -5.90 2.34 5.10
N PHE A 79 -4.98 2.02 6.03
CA PHE A 79 -4.33 0.73 6.23
C PHE A 79 -4.02 0.55 7.73
N SER A 80 -3.66 -0.68 8.13
CA SER A 80 -3.47 -1.04 9.55
C SER A 80 -2.06 -0.80 10.08
N GLU A 81 -1.06 -0.67 9.19
CA GLU A 81 0.34 -0.51 9.57
C GLU A 81 0.60 0.81 10.29
N GLU A 82 1.52 0.76 11.24
CA GLU A 82 1.91 1.93 12.02
C GLU A 82 2.77 2.90 11.22
N ILE A 83 2.53 4.19 11.44
CA ILE A 83 3.35 5.26 10.91
C ILE A 83 4.24 5.77 12.04
N VAL A 84 5.57 5.76 11.82
CA VAL A 84 6.56 6.14 12.83
C VAL A 84 7.28 7.43 12.45
N ALA A 85 7.68 8.18 13.46
CA ALA A 85 8.42 9.44 13.31
C ALA A 85 9.91 9.18 13.12
N PHE A 86 10.38 9.12 11.87
CA PHE A 86 11.81 9.10 11.54
C PHE A 86 12.37 10.51 11.39
N LYS A 87 13.70 10.64 11.39
CA LYS A 87 14.41 11.94 11.26
C LYS A 87 13.94 12.78 10.06
N TYR A 88 13.59 12.16 8.95
CA TYR A 88 13.12 12.84 7.74
C TYR A 88 11.59 12.79 7.59
N GLY A 89 10.87 12.74 8.70
CA GLY A 89 9.40 12.79 8.73
C GLY A 89 8.73 11.41 8.87
N PRO A 90 7.40 11.36 8.71
CA PRO A 90 6.61 10.14 8.86
C PRO A 90 7.04 9.02 7.89
N VAL A 91 7.09 7.78 8.40
CA VAL A 91 7.52 6.59 7.66
C VAL A 91 6.68 5.37 8.05
N VAL A 92 6.28 4.56 7.08
CA VAL A 92 5.80 3.19 7.31
C VAL A 92 7.00 2.25 7.21
N SER A 93 7.33 1.57 8.31
CA SER A 93 8.56 0.79 8.44
C SER A 93 8.70 -0.32 7.41
N GLU A 94 7.63 -1.06 7.11
CA GLU A 94 7.62 -2.15 6.14
C GLU A 94 7.93 -1.64 4.73
N VAL A 95 7.30 -0.55 4.32
CA VAL A 95 7.54 0.09 3.02
C VAL A 95 8.98 0.66 2.95
N TYR A 96 9.48 1.22 4.07
CA TYR A 96 10.88 1.68 4.13
C TYR A 96 11.86 0.53 3.90
N GLN A 97 11.67 -0.61 4.59
CA GLN A 97 12.56 -1.77 4.42
C GLN A 97 12.54 -2.31 2.99
N MET A 98 11.39 -2.28 2.33
CA MET A 98 11.22 -2.75 0.95
C MET A 98 12.04 -1.91 -0.05
N TYR A 99 11.99 -0.58 0.08
CA TYR A 99 12.52 0.33 -0.95
C TYR A 99 13.78 1.12 -0.53
N LYS A 100 14.29 0.98 0.69
CA LYS A 100 15.48 1.74 1.16
C LYS A 100 16.72 1.56 0.30
N LYS A 101 16.85 0.42 -0.41
CA LYS A 101 17.99 0.14 -1.28
C LYS A 101 18.07 1.06 -2.49
N SER A 102 16.94 1.63 -2.93
CA SER A 102 16.89 2.57 -4.06
C SER A 102 17.52 3.94 -3.73
N GLY A 103 17.76 4.24 -2.45
CA GLY A 103 18.40 5.49 -2.03
C GLY A 103 17.67 6.73 -2.55
N ALA A 104 18.40 7.64 -3.20
CA ALA A 104 17.84 8.85 -3.81
C ALA A 104 17.26 8.63 -5.21
N SER A 105 17.51 7.47 -5.83
CA SER A 105 17.03 7.14 -7.16
C SER A 105 15.52 6.87 -7.16
N GLU A 106 14.91 7.00 -8.32
CA GLU A 106 13.54 6.54 -8.52
C GLU A 106 13.46 5.02 -8.35
N ILE A 107 12.38 4.56 -7.74
CA ILE A 107 12.11 3.14 -7.53
C ILE A 107 11.65 2.57 -8.87
N GLU A 108 12.36 1.55 -9.33
CA GLU A 108 11.94 0.71 -10.43
C GLU A 108 11.18 -0.50 -9.88
N LEU A 109 9.93 -0.66 -10.31
CA LEU A 109 9.15 -1.86 -10.03
C LEU A 109 9.64 -2.95 -10.99
N THR A 110 10.02 -4.10 -10.44
CA THR A 110 10.39 -5.27 -11.23
C THR A 110 9.13 -6.00 -11.71
N ASP A 111 9.23 -6.72 -12.84
CA ASP A 111 8.10 -7.49 -13.40
C ASP A 111 7.62 -8.61 -12.46
N ASP A 112 8.46 -9.06 -11.52
CA ASP A 112 8.11 -10.03 -10.47
C ASP A 112 7.14 -9.47 -9.42
N ASP A 113 7.00 -8.13 -9.35
CA ASP A 113 6.12 -7.51 -8.36
C ASP A 113 4.64 -7.64 -8.69
N GLU A 114 4.27 -7.92 -9.95
CA GLU A 114 2.87 -8.13 -10.32
C GLU A 114 2.68 -8.83 -11.68
N THR A 115 2.02 -9.98 -11.67
CA THR A 115 1.47 -10.56 -12.91
C THR A 115 0.30 -9.69 -13.39
N PRO A 116 0.39 -9.04 -14.54
CA PRO A 116 -0.69 -8.19 -15.01
C PRO A 116 -1.89 -9.03 -15.44
N PHE A 117 -3.07 -8.63 -15.02
CA PHE A 117 -4.31 -9.18 -15.55
C PHE A 117 -4.57 -8.60 -16.95
N LYS A 118 -4.81 -9.44 -17.94
CA LYS A 118 -5.06 -9.00 -19.33
C LYS A 118 -6.54 -9.04 -19.65
N ILE A 119 -7.09 -7.89 -20.02
CA ILE A 119 -8.42 -7.80 -20.65
C ILE A 119 -8.19 -7.42 -22.11
N LYS A 120 -8.38 -8.37 -23.01
CA LYS A 120 -7.99 -8.24 -24.43
C LYS A 120 -6.49 -7.90 -24.53
N ASP A 121 -6.17 -6.77 -25.14
CA ASP A 121 -4.79 -6.29 -25.35
C ASP A 121 -4.31 -5.32 -24.24
N THR A 122 -5.15 -5.06 -23.23
CA THR A 122 -4.82 -4.12 -22.15
C THR A 122 -4.38 -4.88 -20.90
N ALA A 123 -3.15 -4.64 -20.47
CA ALA A 123 -2.64 -5.13 -19.19
C ALA A 123 -3.08 -4.20 -18.06
N ILE A 124 -3.78 -4.74 -17.08
CA ILE A 124 -4.18 -4.02 -15.86
C ILE A 124 -3.34 -4.57 -14.71
N PRO A 125 -2.53 -3.75 -14.03
CA PRO A 125 -1.78 -4.22 -12.87
C PRO A 125 -2.70 -4.83 -11.80
N ALA A 126 -2.31 -5.97 -11.21
CA ALA A 126 -3.12 -6.72 -10.24
C ALA A 126 -3.52 -5.86 -9.04
N ILE A 127 -2.67 -4.90 -8.64
CA ILE A 127 -2.96 -3.97 -7.55
C ILE A 127 -4.24 -3.13 -7.78
N PHE A 128 -4.53 -2.73 -9.02
CA PHE A 128 -5.77 -1.98 -9.31
C PHE A 128 -7.00 -2.88 -9.24
N ILE A 129 -6.86 -4.18 -9.56
CA ILE A 129 -7.94 -5.15 -9.38
C ILE A 129 -8.19 -5.40 -7.90
N LYS A 130 -7.13 -5.59 -7.10
CA LYS A 130 -7.24 -5.69 -5.64
C LYS A 130 -7.97 -4.48 -5.06
N LEU A 131 -7.59 -3.28 -5.49
CA LEU A 131 -8.21 -2.03 -5.05
C LEU A 131 -9.73 -1.97 -5.35
N THR A 132 -10.17 -2.46 -6.53
CA THR A 132 -11.61 -2.47 -6.86
C THR A 132 -12.42 -3.47 -6.04
N ARG A 133 -11.77 -4.48 -5.45
CA ARG A 133 -12.39 -5.51 -4.60
C ARG A 133 -12.29 -5.20 -3.12
N ALA A 134 -11.39 -4.28 -2.75
CA ALA A 134 -11.13 -3.91 -1.37
C ALA A 134 -12.27 -3.09 -0.78
N ASP A 135 -12.44 -3.21 0.54
CA ASP A 135 -13.36 -2.38 1.28
C ASP A 135 -12.95 -0.90 1.19
N ASP A 136 -13.92 -0.05 0.86
CA ASP A 136 -13.68 1.38 0.61
C ASP A 136 -12.61 1.68 -0.47
N GLY A 137 -12.28 0.72 -1.36
CA GLY A 137 -11.18 0.83 -2.32
C GLY A 137 -11.26 2.08 -3.21
N PHE A 138 -12.44 2.45 -3.70
CA PHE A 138 -12.62 3.68 -4.48
C PHE A 138 -12.35 4.95 -3.65
N SER A 139 -12.73 4.97 -2.37
CA SER A 139 -12.48 6.09 -1.46
C SER A 139 -10.99 6.21 -1.14
N LYS A 140 -10.31 5.07 -0.97
CA LYS A 140 -8.85 5.02 -0.79
C LYS A 140 -8.12 5.53 -2.03
N PHE A 141 -8.54 5.09 -3.23
CA PHE A 141 -7.98 5.57 -4.49
C PHE A 141 -8.22 7.07 -4.72
N ASP A 142 -9.40 7.58 -4.37
CA ASP A 142 -9.72 9.01 -4.49
C ASP A 142 -8.79 9.86 -3.58
N SER A 143 -8.45 9.39 -2.38
CA SER A 143 -7.46 10.05 -1.52
C SER A 143 -6.04 10.00 -2.13
N ILE A 144 -5.62 8.86 -2.69
CA ILE A 144 -4.35 8.74 -3.42
C ILE A 144 -4.30 9.73 -4.59
N ALA A 145 -5.35 9.78 -5.40
CA ALA A 145 -5.43 10.65 -6.57
C ALA A 145 -5.40 12.15 -6.18
N ARG A 146 -6.14 12.54 -5.12
CA ARG A 146 -6.09 13.93 -4.60
C ARG A 146 -4.70 14.32 -4.14
N VAL A 147 -4.03 13.44 -3.38
CA VAL A 147 -2.68 13.68 -2.89
C VAL A 147 -1.69 13.75 -4.04
N LEU A 148 -1.80 12.87 -5.03
CA LEU A 148 -0.96 12.91 -6.22
C LEU A 148 -1.17 14.22 -7.00
N LYS A 149 -2.40 14.65 -7.19
CA LYS A 149 -2.73 15.92 -7.85
C LYS A 149 -2.15 17.13 -7.09
N LYS A 150 -2.22 17.12 -5.76
CA LYS A 150 -1.81 18.28 -4.92
C LYS A 150 -0.31 18.35 -4.69
N TYR A 151 0.35 17.19 -4.55
CA TYR A 151 1.72 17.09 -4.07
C TYR A 151 2.66 16.37 -5.04
N GLY A 152 2.15 15.75 -6.10
CA GLY A 152 2.93 14.94 -7.04
C GLY A 152 4.10 15.67 -7.70
N ASN A 153 3.97 16.98 -7.94
CA ASN A 153 5.03 17.82 -8.54
C ASN A 153 6.04 18.36 -7.51
N ARG A 154 5.84 18.12 -6.20
CA ARG A 154 6.80 18.55 -5.18
C ARG A 154 7.98 17.61 -5.10
N THR A 155 9.13 18.15 -4.79
CA THR A 155 10.34 17.38 -4.47
C THR A 155 10.21 16.66 -3.13
N ALA A 156 11.05 15.65 -2.92
CA ALA A 156 11.10 14.95 -1.62
C ALA A 156 11.44 15.90 -0.47
N GLY A 157 12.36 16.87 -0.69
CA GLY A 157 12.73 17.89 0.30
C GLY A 157 11.55 18.78 0.69
N GLU A 158 10.83 19.34 -0.27
CA GLU A 158 9.62 20.15 -0.01
C GLU A 158 8.53 19.38 0.76
N LEU A 159 8.43 18.07 0.54
CA LEU A 159 7.49 17.24 1.29
C LEU A 159 8.00 16.95 2.71
N VAL A 160 9.31 16.80 2.90
CA VAL A 160 9.91 16.72 4.24
C VAL A 160 9.60 18.00 5.02
N ASP A 161 9.90 19.18 4.47
CA ASP A 161 9.61 20.47 5.09
C ASP A 161 8.13 20.63 5.42
N TYR A 162 7.26 20.21 4.51
CA TYR A 162 5.81 20.25 4.72
C TYR A 162 5.35 19.34 5.87
N THR A 163 5.91 18.15 5.99
CA THR A 163 5.56 17.20 7.08
C THR A 163 6.23 17.54 8.42
N HIS A 164 7.25 18.41 8.41
CA HIS A 164 7.95 18.96 9.59
C HIS A 164 7.42 20.35 10.01
N SER A 165 6.36 20.85 9.35
CA SER A 165 5.81 22.15 9.74
C SER A 165 5.43 22.18 11.22
N GLN A 166 5.54 23.35 11.84
CA GLN A 166 5.20 23.55 13.24
C GLN A 166 3.79 23.03 13.53
N ASP A 167 3.61 22.35 14.66
CA ASP A 167 2.36 21.70 15.10
C ASP A 167 1.89 20.53 14.22
N ALA A 168 2.69 20.07 13.24
CA ALA A 168 2.37 18.84 12.52
C ALA A 168 2.38 17.62 13.48
N PRO A 169 1.62 16.57 13.22
CA PRO A 169 1.64 15.36 14.07
C PRO A 169 3.03 14.79 14.29
N TRP A 170 3.92 14.89 13.29
CA TRP A 170 5.31 14.46 13.42
C TRP A 170 6.09 15.32 14.41
N ASP A 171 5.97 16.63 14.35
CA ASP A 171 6.67 17.59 15.23
C ASP A 171 6.37 17.36 16.71
N LYS A 172 5.13 16.94 17.02
CA LYS A 172 4.68 16.68 18.39
C LYS A 172 5.27 15.41 19.02
N VAL A 173 5.66 14.42 18.20
CA VAL A 173 6.08 13.10 18.69
C VAL A 173 7.53 12.75 18.37
N PHE A 174 8.18 13.52 17.47
CA PHE A 174 9.55 13.22 17.07
C PHE A 174 10.53 13.47 18.23
N VAL A 175 11.31 12.44 18.55
CA VAL A 175 12.48 12.53 19.45
C VAL A 175 13.66 11.89 18.73
N GLU A 176 14.78 12.60 18.66
CA GLU A 176 15.97 12.10 17.95
C GLU A 176 16.44 10.78 18.57
N GLY A 177 16.68 9.78 17.70
CA GLY A 177 17.07 8.43 18.12
C GLY A 177 15.93 7.53 18.61
N GLN A 178 14.68 8.01 18.61
CA GLN A 178 13.49 7.23 18.99
C GLN A 178 12.49 7.22 17.83
N ASN A 179 11.93 6.06 17.56
CA ASN A 179 10.93 5.86 16.51
C ASN A 179 9.52 5.77 17.14
N HIS A 180 9.01 6.93 17.59
CA HIS A 180 7.67 6.97 18.15
C HIS A 180 6.60 6.79 17.06
N VAL A 181 5.53 6.06 17.39
CA VAL A 181 4.36 5.91 16.53
C VAL A 181 3.58 7.24 16.52
N LEU A 182 3.20 7.68 15.31
CA LEU A 182 2.26 8.79 15.17
C LEU A 182 0.86 8.32 15.57
N THR A 183 0.22 9.06 16.45
CA THR A 183 -1.19 8.85 16.79
C THR A 183 -2.10 9.38 15.69
N ASP A 184 -3.30 8.80 15.57
CA ASP A 184 -4.32 9.23 14.59
C ASP A 184 -5.01 10.56 15.01
N GLU A 185 -4.53 11.25 16.02
CA GLU A 185 -4.98 12.58 16.40
C GLU A 185 -4.59 13.59 15.31
N VAL A 186 -5.58 14.04 14.56
CA VAL A 186 -5.45 14.95 13.40
C VAL A 186 -5.73 16.37 13.83
#